data_80d4808b1854a3969a5a7e5b6739acb5
#
_entry.id   80d4808b1854a3969a5a7e5b6739acb5
#
_cell.length_a   1.000
_cell.length_b   1.000
_cell.length_c   1.000
_cell.angle_alpha   90.00
_cell.angle_beta   90.00
_cell.angle_gamma   90.00
#
_symmetry.space_group_name_H-M   'P 1'
#
loop_
_entity.id
_entity.type
_entity.pdbx_description
1 polymer ?
#
loop_
_entity_poly.entity_id
_entity_poly.type
_entity_poly.pdbx_seq_one_letter_code
_entity_poly.pdbx_strand_id
1 'polypeptide(L)'
;MNKIYRLKFSKRLNALVAVSELARGCDHSTEKGSEKPARMKVRHLALKPLSAILLSLGVTSIPQSVLASGLQGMDVVHGTATMQVDGNKTIIRNSVDAIINWKQFNIDQNEMVQFLQENNNSAVFNRVTSNQISQLKGILDSNGQVFLINPNGITIGKDAIINTNGFTASTLDISNENIKARNFTLEQTKDKALAEIVNHGLITVGKDGSVNLIGGKVKNEGVISVNGGSISLLAGQKITISDIINPTITYSVAAPENEAINLGDIFAKGGNINVRAATIRNQGKLSADSVSKDKSGNIVLSAKEGEAEISGVISAQNQQAKGGKLMITGDKVTLKTGAVIDLSGKEGGETYLGGDERGEGKNGIQLAKKTTLEKGSTINVSGKEKGGRAIVWGDIALIDGNINAQGSGDIAKTGGFVETSGHYLSIDSNAIVKTKEWLLDPNDVTIEAETHSRQAKSIDEELPNGDGALNNPKKNGESVTTLTNKTISEFLKNAKSVNITAKRKITVNSSINIGANSNLTLWSEGQSNGGVEINDDITSTGGNLTIYSGG
;
A
#
# COMPACT_ATOMS: atom_id res chain seq x y z
N MET A 1 1.39 17.97 16.22
CA MET A 1 0.43 17.01 16.81
C MET A 1 -0.35 16.37 15.67
N ASN A 2 -0.11 15.09 15.41
CA ASN A 2 -0.88 14.35 14.41
C ASN A 2 -2.32 14.20 14.92
N LYS A 3 -3.26 14.77 14.21
CA LYS A 3 -4.67 14.56 14.51
C LYS A 3 -5.06 13.21 13.90
N ILE A 4 -5.29 12.23 14.76
CA ILE A 4 -5.79 10.92 14.35
C ILE A 4 -7.31 11.00 14.27
N TYR A 5 -7.86 10.66 13.11
CA TYR A 5 -9.29 10.63 12.86
C TYR A 5 -9.75 9.19 12.67
N ARG A 6 -10.86 8.86 13.26
CA ARG A 6 -11.54 7.59 13.08
C ARG A 6 -12.75 7.79 12.18
N LEU A 7 -12.89 6.98 11.15
CA LEU A 7 -14.10 7.01 10.33
C LEU A 7 -15.19 6.19 11.02
N LYS A 8 -16.33 6.81 11.25
CA LYS A 8 -17.49 6.17 11.83
C LYS A 8 -18.69 6.33 10.89
N PHE A 9 -19.39 5.24 10.63
CA PHE A 9 -20.62 5.30 9.85
C PHE A 9 -21.72 5.95 10.66
N SER A 10 -22.29 7.01 10.14
CA SER A 10 -23.45 7.67 10.72
C SER A 10 -24.71 7.17 10.06
N LYS A 11 -25.52 6.39 10.78
CA LYS A 11 -26.82 5.93 10.31
C LYS A 11 -27.76 7.10 9.96
N ARG A 12 -27.64 8.20 10.68
CA ARG A 12 -28.46 9.40 10.47
C ARG A 12 -28.10 10.11 9.16
N LEU A 13 -26.86 10.00 8.75
CA LEU A 13 -26.34 10.67 7.58
C LEU A 13 -26.12 9.70 6.40
N ASN A 14 -26.29 8.40 6.64
CA ASN A 14 -26.01 7.32 5.71
C ASN A 14 -24.64 7.44 5.02
N ALA A 15 -23.65 7.91 5.76
CA ALA A 15 -22.30 8.18 5.26
C ALA A 15 -21.23 7.93 6.32
N LEU A 16 -19.99 7.75 5.86
CA LEU A 16 -18.82 7.73 6.71
C LEU A 16 -18.45 9.15 7.13
N VAL A 17 -18.26 9.35 8.41
CA VAL A 17 -17.88 10.63 9.00
C VAL A 17 -16.56 10.48 9.73
N ALA A 18 -15.62 11.39 9.47
CA ALA A 18 -14.38 11.46 10.21
C ALA A 18 -14.64 12.05 11.60
N VAL A 19 -14.34 11.28 12.65
CA VAL A 19 -14.43 11.73 14.04
C VAL A 19 -13.04 11.68 14.68
N SER A 20 -12.73 12.62 15.59
CA SER A 20 -11.46 12.54 16.30
C SER A 20 -11.43 11.29 17.18
N GLU A 21 -10.27 10.71 17.40
CA GLU A 21 -10.11 9.53 18.28
C GLU A 21 -10.57 9.80 19.72
N LEU A 22 -10.58 11.04 20.14
CA LEU A 22 -11.03 11.45 21.47
C LEU A 22 -12.56 11.59 21.60
N ALA A 23 -13.30 11.48 20.51
CA ALA A 23 -14.75 11.47 20.55
C ALA A 23 -15.23 10.10 21.04
N ARG A 24 -15.54 9.99 22.32
CA ARG A 24 -16.22 8.81 22.87
C ARG A 24 -17.55 8.61 22.15
N GLY A 25 -17.77 7.41 21.67
CA GLY A 25 -19.01 7.07 20.99
C GLY A 25 -20.20 7.25 21.92
N CYS A 26 -21.01 8.26 21.63
CA CYS A 26 -22.34 8.34 22.21
C CYS A 26 -23.28 7.44 21.41
N ASP A 27 -23.27 6.17 21.70
CA ASP A 27 -24.25 5.20 21.21
C ASP A 27 -25.37 4.95 22.23
N HIS A 28 -25.60 5.88 23.13
CA HIS A 28 -26.74 5.78 24.03
C HIS A 28 -27.74 6.92 23.78
N SER A 29 -28.89 6.49 23.29
CA SER A 29 -30.13 7.20 23.39
C SER A 29 -30.47 7.37 24.87
N THR A 30 -30.09 8.47 25.46
CA THR A 30 -30.74 9.00 26.64
C THR A 30 -30.72 10.49 26.57
N GLU A 31 -31.87 10.98 26.79
CA GLU A 31 -32.32 12.37 26.78
C GLU A 31 -31.49 13.31 27.62
N LYS A 32 -31.59 14.53 27.19
CA LYS A 32 -31.45 15.84 27.88
C LYS A 32 -30.13 16.55 27.77
N GLY A 33 -30.24 17.55 26.93
CA GLY A 33 -29.76 18.90 27.25
C GLY A 33 -28.27 19.07 27.35
N SER A 34 -27.63 19.33 26.25
CA SER A 34 -26.51 20.26 26.27
C SER A 34 -26.20 20.77 24.86
N GLU A 35 -25.71 21.95 24.83
CA GLU A 35 -25.42 22.79 23.70
C GLU A 35 -24.77 22.06 22.52
N LYS A 36 -25.31 22.30 21.36
CA LYS A 36 -24.84 21.70 20.09
C LYS A 36 -23.51 22.34 19.69
N PRO A 37 -22.43 21.54 19.52
CA PRO A 37 -21.20 22.11 19.00
C PRO A 37 -21.40 22.59 17.55
N ALA A 38 -20.75 23.68 17.21
CA ALA A 38 -20.78 24.35 15.90
C ALA A 38 -20.43 23.45 14.69
N ARG A 39 -20.03 22.22 14.94
CA ARG A 39 -19.70 21.19 13.93
C ARG A 39 -20.90 20.64 13.13
N MET A 40 -22.12 20.91 13.55
CA MET A 40 -23.30 20.35 12.89
C MET A 40 -23.70 21.06 11.59
N LYS A 41 -23.25 22.29 11.35
CA LYS A 41 -23.60 23.01 10.12
C LYS A 41 -22.95 22.46 8.86
N VAL A 42 -21.73 21.96 8.95
CA VAL A 42 -21.01 21.38 7.80
C VAL A 42 -21.59 20.01 7.40
N ARG A 43 -22.16 19.28 8.38
CA ARG A 43 -22.73 17.95 8.13
C ARG A 43 -24.01 17.97 7.32
N HIS A 44 -24.78 19.05 7.38
CA HIS A 44 -26.04 19.16 6.64
C HIS A 44 -25.85 19.48 5.16
N LEU A 45 -24.70 20.06 4.80
CA LEU A 45 -24.42 20.46 3.41
C LEU A 45 -24.02 19.29 2.52
N ALA A 46 -23.35 18.27 3.08
CA ALA A 46 -22.84 17.13 2.29
C ALA A 46 -23.87 16.04 1.98
N LEU A 47 -25.06 16.07 2.61
CA LEU A 47 -25.87 14.85 2.74
C LEU A 47 -27.35 14.99 2.44
N LYS A 48 -27.80 16.14 2.04
CA LYS A 48 -29.15 16.26 1.51
C LYS A 48 -29.12 16.05 0.01
N PRO A 49 -29.85 15.09 -0.53
CA PRO A 49 -30.07 15.07 -1.96
C PRO A 49 -30.85 16.33 -2.32
N LEU A 50 -30.16 17.25 -2.94
CA LEU A 50 -30.73 18.54 -3.40
C LEU A 50 -31.66 18.38 -4.61
N SER A 51 -31.89 17.17 -5.04
CA SER A 51 -32.68 16.86 -6.21
C SER A 51 -34.13 17.32 -6.17
N ALA A 52 -34.69 17.57 -4.99
CA ALA A 52 -36.10 17.92 -4.86
C ALA A 52 -36.41 19.43 -4.86
N ILE A 53 -35.43 20.30 -4.65
CA ILE A 53 -35.66 21.73 -4.43
C ILE A 53 -35.43 22.59 -5.68
N LEU A 54 -34.78 22.04 -6.70
CA LEU A 54 -34.26 22.81 -7.83
C LEU A 54 -35.17 22.87 -9.06
N LEU A 55 -36.30 22.17 -9.04
CA LEU A 55 -37.24 22.19 -10.16
C LEU A 55 -38.15 23.42 -10.24
N SER A 56 -38.09 24.31 -9.24
CA SER A 56 -39.04 25.41 -9.16
C SER A 56 -38.46 26.83 -9.31
N LEU A 57 -37.15 26.97 -9.49
CA LEU A 57 -36.55 28.30 -9.59
C LEU A 57 -36.17 28.64 -11.02
N GLY A 58 -36.91 29.55 -11.59
CA GLY A 58 -36.64 30.12 -12.91
C GLY A 58 -35.25 30.74 -13.00
N VAL A 59 -34.65 30.60 -14.14
CA VAL A 59 -33.37 31.18 -14.49
C VAL A 59 -33.40 32.70 -14.29
N THR A 60 -32.80 33.17 -13.21
CA THR A 60 -32.43 34.57 -13.11
C THR A 60 -30.96 34.69 -13.52
N SER A 61 -30.72 35.43 -14.60
CA SER A 61 -29.37 35.80 -15.00
C SER A 61 -28.71 36.61 -13.90
N ILE A 62 -27.81 36.01 -13.17
CA ILE A 62 -26.99 36.71 -12.16
C ILE A 62 -25.81 37.35 -12.89
N PRO A 63 -25.50 38.62 -12.61
CA PRO A 63 -24.36 39.29 -13.21
C PRO A 63 -23.07 38.53 -12.92
N GLN A 64 -22.27 38.32 -13.95
CA GLN A 64 -21.00 37.58 -13.90
C GLN A 64 -19.99 38.08 -12.84
N SER A 65 -20.17 39.30 -12.34
CA SER A 65 -19.31 39.91 -11.32
C SER A 65 -19.50 39.38 -9.90
N VAL A 66 -20.58 38.63 -9.61
CA VAL A 66 -20.84 38.00 -8.30
C VAL A 66 -20.29 36.58 -8.26
N LEU A 67 -19.88 36.07 -9.40
CA LEU A 67 -19.36 34.73 -9.59
C LEU A 67 -17.81 34.72 -9.62
N ALA A 68 -17.17 35.24 -8.59
CA ALA A 68 -15.80 34.86 -8.28
C ALA A 68 -15.80 33.43 -7.70
N SER A 69 -16.52 32.53 -8.36
CA SER A 69 -16.50 31.13 -8.02
C SER A 69 -15.17 30.54 -8.44
N GLY A 70 -14.74 29.51 -7.78
CA GLY A 70 -13.56 28.77 -8.14
C GLY A 70 -13.63 28.14 -9.54
N LEU A 71 -14.80 28.04 -10.15
CA LEU A 71 -15.00 27.50 -11.51
C LEU A 71 -15.09 28.62 -12.53
N GLN A 72 -14.22 28.61 -13.55
CA GLN A 72 -14.19 29.62 -14.61
C GLN A 72 -13.99 28.99 -15.97
N GLY A 73 -14.61 29.58 -16.99
CA GLY A 73 -14.40 29.25 -18.38
C GLY A 73 -14.91 27.87 -18.79
N MET A 74 -16.12 27.53 -18.36
CA MET A 74 -16.78 26.27 -18.74
C MET A 74 -16.95 26.18 -20.26
N ASP A 75 -16.42 25.12 -20.84
CA ASP A 75 -16.51 24.80 -22.27
C ASP A 75 -16.78 23.31 -22.45
N VAL A 76 -18.00 22.96 -22.83
CA VAL A 76 -18.40 21.57 -23.06
C VAL A 76 -17.94 21.12 -24.43
N VAL A 77 -16.98 20.22 -24.50
CA VAL A 77 -16.39 19.74 -25.75
C VAL A 77 -16.95 18.39 -26.22
N HIS A 78 -17.64 17.68 -25.35
CA HIS A 78 -18.37 16.45 -25.69
C HIS A 78 -19.53 16.23 -24.73
N GLY A 79 -20.64 15.74 -25.25
CA GLY A 79 -21.86 15.57 -24.46
C GLY A 79 -22.54 16.89 -24.15
N THR A 80 -23.31 16.92 -23.09
CA THR A 80 -24.03 18.10 -22.61
C THR A 80 -23.79 18.33 -21.14
N ALA A 81 -23.69 19.59 -20.75
CA ALA A 81 -23.63 19.99 -19.35
C ALA A 81 -24.23 21.39 -19.17
N THR A 82 -24.94 21.56 -18.08
CA THR A 82 -25.50 22.85 -17.67
C THR A 82 -25.05 23.18 -16.26
N MET A 83 -24.83 24.46 -15.98
CA MET A 83 -24.39 24.94 -14.68
C MET A 83 -25.41 25.87 -14.08
N GLN A 84 -25.75 25.68 -12.82
CA GLN A 84 -26.61 26.53 -12.03
C GLN A 84 -25.92 26.87 -10.72
N VAL A 85 -25.95 28.15 -10.34
CA VAL A 85 -25.36 28.64 -9.09
C VAL A 85 -26.47 29.10 -8.15
N ASP A 86 -26.44 28.60 -6.93
CA ASP A 86 -27.35 28.98 -5.86
C ASP A 86 -26.52 29.26 -4.59
N GLY A 87 -26.26 30.56 -4.34
CA GLY A 87 -25.40 30.97 -3.23
C GLY A 87 -23.99 30.42 -3.34
N ASN A 88 -23.58 29.63 -2.35
CA ASN A 88 -22.28 28.96 -2.31
C ASN A 88 -22.27 27.55 -2.96
N LYS A 89 -23.35 27.18 -3.63
CA LYS A 89 -23.49 25.89 -4.32
C LYS A 89 -23.50 26.07 -5.82
N THR A 90 -22.71 25.29 -6.49
CA THR A 90 -22.74 25.18 -7.95
C THR A 90 -23.18 23.78 -8.32
N ILE A 91 -24.22 23.68 -9.13
CA ILE A 91 -24.77 22.41 -9.59
C ILE A 91 -24.53 22.31 -11.09
N ILE A 92 -23.89 21.23 -11.49
CA ILE A 92 -23.64 20.90 -12.89
C ILE A 92 -24.39 19.61 -13.19
N ARG A 93 -25.25 19.66 -14.21
CA ARG A 93 -25.97 18.50 -14.74
C ARG A 93 -25.30 18.10 -16.03
N ASN A 94 -24.83 16.87 -16.11
CA ASN A 94 -24.09 16.40 -17.26
C ASN A 94 -24.64 15.09 -17.81
N SER A 95 -24.53 14.93 -19.13
CA SER A 95 -24.78 13.67 -19.81
C SER A 95 -23.67 12.66 -19.53
N VAL A 96 -23.90 11.39 -19.86
CA VAL A 96 -22.91 10.33 -19.72
C VAL A 96 -21.63 10.69 -20.49
N ASP A 97 -20.49 10.52 -19.82
CA ASP A 97 -19.15 10.76 -20.38
C ASP A 97 -18.94 12.18 -20.96
N ALA A 98 -19.65 13.18 -20.42
CA ALA A 98 -19.42 14.57 -20.82
C ALA A 98 -17.97 15.00 -20.54
N ILE A 99 -17.41 15.75 -21.48
CA ILE A 99 -16.06 16.32 -21.35
C ILE A 99 -16.21 17.84 -21.27
N ILE A 100 -15.71 18.42 -20.18
CA ILE A 100 -15.79 19.84 -19.91
C ILE A 100 -14.37 20.39 -19.74
N ASN A 101 -14.00 21.35 -20.56
CA ASN A 101 -12.77 22.11 -20.38
C ASN A 101 -13.05 23.33 -19.50
N TRP A 102 -12.09 23.66 -18.67
CA TRP A 102 -12.15 24.77 -17.74
C TRP A 102 -10.89 25.64 -17.86
N LYS A 103 -11.04 26.94 -17.63
CA LYS A 103 -9.90 27.83 -17.42
C LYS A 103 -9.40 27.76 -16.00
N GLN A 104 -10.30 27.51 -15.05
CA GLN A 104 -9.99 27.33 -13.64
C GLN A 104 -10.99 26.33 -13.03
N PHE A 105 -10.48 25.39 -12.27
CA PHE A 105 -11.29 24.48 -11.49
C PHE A 105 -10.80 24.50 -10.04
N ASN A 106 -11.37 25.38 -9.25
CA ASN A 106 -11.14 25.52 -7.80
C ASN A 106 -12.48 25.44 -7.07
N ILE A 107 -12.44 25.03 -5.83
CA ILE A 107 -13.57 25.06 -4.93
C ILE A 107 -13.10 25.76 -3.66
N ASP A 108 -13.66 26.93 -3.37
CA ASP A 108 -13.25 27.69 -2.20
C ASP A 108 -13.82 27.07 -0.91
N GLN A 109 -13.23 27.45 0.21
CA GLN A 109 -13.72 27.05 1.51
C GLN A 109 -15.19 27.51 1.68
N ASN A 110 -16.04 26.64 2.23
CA ASN A 110 -17.49 26.83 2.35
C ASN A 110 -18.29 26.80 1.03
N GLU A 111 -17.65 26.53 -0.09
CA GLU A 111 -18.33 26.29 -1.36
C GLU A 111 -18.53 24.79 -1.62
N MET A 112 -19.58 24.50 -2.40
CA MET A 112 -19.89 23.16 -2.86
C MET A 112 -20.06 23.14 -4.38
N VAL A 113 -19.44 22.18 -5.03
CA VAL A 113 -19.69 21.83 -6.44
C VAL A 113 -20.29 20.43 -6.48
N GLN A 114 -21.46 20.32 -7.10
CA GLN A 114 -22.18 19.06 -7.25
C GLN A 114 -22.39 18.73 -8.73
N PHE A 115 -21.97 17.53 -9.13
CA PHE A 115 -22.29 16.97 -10.44
C PHE A 115 -23.46 16.02 -10.31
N LEU A 116 -24.58 16.35 -10.94
CA LEU A 116 -25.74 15.48 -11.03
C LEU A 116 -25.70 14.76 -12.38
N GLN A 117 -25.50 13.48 -12.33
CA GLN A 117 -25.32 12.62 -13.49
C GLN A 117 -26.52 11.70 -13.67
N GLU A 118 -26.65 11.09 -14.86
CA GLU A 118 -27.81 10.26 -15.19
C GLU A 118 -27.93 9.02 -14.32
N ASN A 119 -26.79 8.43 -13.95
CA ASN A 119 -26.75 7.27 -13.04
C ASN A 119 -25.38 7.18 -12.33
N ASN A 120 -25.25 6.21 -11.44
CA ASN A 120 -24.05 6.04 -10.61
C ASN A 120 -22.80 5.63 -11.41
N ASN A 121 -22.96 5.09 -12.60
CA ASN A 121 -21.87 4.68 -13.48
C ASN A 121 -21.51 5.72 -14.53
N SER A 122 -22.33 6.77 -14.67
CA SER A 122 -22.00 7.92 -15.51
C SER A 122 -20.70 8.56 -15.04
N ALA A 123 -19.92 9.09 -15.97
CA ALA A 123 -18.71 9.84 -15.69
C ALA A 123 -18.78 11.25 -16.25
N VAL A 124 -18.08 12.18 -15.61
CA VAL A 124 -17.80 13.50 -16.11
C VAL A 124 -16.28 13.72 -16.09
N PHE A 125 -15.74 14.21 -17.20
CA PHE A 125 -14.32 14.47 -17.39
C PHE A 125 -14.07 15.97 -17.38
N ASN A 126 -13.51 16.48 -16.30
CA ASN A 126 -13.16 17.89 -16.16
C ASN A 126 -11.66 18.07 -16.45
N ARG A 127 -11.33 18.91 -17.40
CA ARG A 127 -9.94 19.21 -17.76
C ARG A 127 -9.67 20.70 -17.63
N VAL A 128 -8.61 21.06 -16.93
CA VAL A 128 -8.09 22.43 -16.89
C VAL A 128 -7.13 22.65 -18.03
N THR A 129 -7.42 23.65 -18.89
CA THR A 129 -6.64 23.98 -20.09
C THR A 129 -5.73 25.18 -19.93
N SER A 130 -5.80 25.88 -18.78
CA SER A 130 -4.92 26.99 -18.45
C SER A 130 -3.65 26.50 -17.74
N ASN A 131 -2.86 27.43 -17.23
CA ASN A 131 -1.68 27.16 -16.40
C ASN A 131 -1.96 27.22 -14.89
N GLN A 132 -3.22 27.20 -14.49
CA GLN A 132 -3.64 27.30 -13.09
C GLN A 132 -3.72 25.94 -12.41
N ILE A 133 -3.16 25.84 -11.20
CA ILE A 133 -3.34 24.68 -10.33
C ILE A 133 -4.79 24.64 -9.82
N SER A 134 -5.34 23.45 -9.66
CA SER A 134 -6.63 23.28 -8.98
C SER A 134 -6.44 23.20 -7.48
N GLN A 135 -7.19 24.02 -6.76
CA GLN A 135 -7.25 24.02 -5.30
C GLN A 135 -8.67 23.71 -4.85
N LEU A 136 -8.86 22.51 -4.30
CA LEU A 136 -10.14 22.07 -3.78
C LEU A 136 -10.15 22.22 -2.26
N LYS A 137 -10.82 23.27 -1.77
CA LYS A 137 -10.89 23.57 -0.33
C LYS A 137 -12.27 23.33 0.26
N GLY A 138 -13.29 23.18 -0.57
CA GLY A 138 -14.68 22.95 -0.20
C GLY A 138 -15.13 21.52 -0.49
N ILE A 139 -16.40 21.38 -0.88
CA ILE A 139 -17.04 20.09 -1.10
C ILE A 139 -17.20 19.86 -2.59
N LEU A 140 -16.73 18.70 -3.07
CA LEU A 140 -17.04 18.14 -4.38
C LEU A 140 -17.93 16.93 -4.18
N ASP A 141 -19.14 16.99 -4.72
CA ASP A 141 -20.14 15.94 -4.58
C ASP A 141 -20.62 15.46 -5.94
N SER A 142 -20.94 14.19 -6.06
CA SER A 142 -21.61 13.62 -7.23
C SER A 142 -22.23 12.28 -6.93
N ASN A 143 -23.29 11.95 -7.65
CA ASN A 143 -23.88 10.61 -7.68
C ASN A 143 -23.14 9.67 -8.67
N GLY A 144 -22.24 10.19 -9.48
CA GLY A 144 -21.49 9.44 -10.50
C GLY A 144 -19.97 9.54 -10.32
N GLN A 145 -19.27 9.17 -11.38
CA GLN A 145 -17.81 9.19 -11.47
C GLN A 145 -17.33 10.61 -11.83
N VAL A 146 -16.36 11.14 -11.12
CA VAL A 146 -15.78 12.46 -11.40
C VAL A 146 -14.29 12.31 -11.71
N PHE A 147 -13.89 12.77 -12.89
CA PHE A 147 -12.50 12.97 -13.28
C PHE A 147 -12.14 14.45 -13.19
N LEU A 148 -11.02 14.73 -12.57
CA LEU A 148 -10.38 16.05 -12.62
C LEU A 148 -8.96 15.89 -13.16
N ILE A 149 -8.73 16.46 -14.33
CA ILE A 149 -7.44 16.42 -15.02
C ILE A 149 -6.87 17.83 -15.04
N ASN A 150 -5.73 18.01 -14.37
CA ASN A 150 -5.02 19.29 -14.39
C ASN A 150 -3.51 19.06 -14.45
N PRO A 151 -2.91 19.26 -15.64
CA PRO A 151 -1.47 19.06 -15.81
C PRO A 151 -0.59 19.98 -14.97
N ASN A 152 -1.15 21.02 -14.37
CA ASN A 152 -0.41 21.97 -13.53
C ASN A 152 -0.29 21.53 -12.08
N GLY A 153 -1.19 20.67 -11.61
CA GLY A 153 -1.24 20.17 -10.25
C GLY A 153 -2.63 20.26 -9.64
N ILE A 154 -2.85 19.47 -8.62
CA ILE A 154 -4.11 19.41 -7.86
C ILE A 154 -3.78 19.35 -6.37
N THR A 155 -4.35 20.27 -5.60
CA THR A 155 -4.26 20.26 -4.14
C THR A 155 -5.65 20.16 -3.55
N ILE A 156 -5.88 19.14 -2.71
CA ILE A 156 -7.11 18.97 -1.94
C ILE A 156 -6.82 19.44 -0.53
N GLY A 157 -7.51 20.48 -0.10
CA GLY A 157 -7.24 21.18 1.15
C GLY A 157 -7.67 20.40 2.38
N LYS A 158 -7.17 20.81 3.52
CA LYS A 158 -7.36 20.16 4.82
C LYS A 158 -8.82 19.97 5.24
N ASP A 159 -9.69 20.92 4.91
CA ASP A 159 -11.11 20.87 5.27
C ASP A 159 -12.00 20.45 4.08
N ALA A 160 -11.39 20.09 2.95
CA ALA A 160 -12.12 19.64 1.77
C ALA A 160 -12.73 18.25 1.98
N ILE A 161 -13.86 18.05 1.34
CA ILE A 161 -14.54 16.75 1.29
C ILE A 161 -14.86 16.42 -0.15
N ILE A 162 -14.32 15.33 -0.64
CA ILE A 162 -14.67 14.75 -1.94
C ILE A 162 -15.58 13.56 -1.65
N ASN A 163 -16.82 13.64 -2.15
CA ASN A 163 -17.84 12.61 -1.94
C ASN A 163 -18.55 12.31 -3.27
N THR A 164 -18.08 11.34 -3.98
CA THR A 164 -18.57 10.94 -5.29
C THR A 164 -18.81 9.44 -5.34
N ASN A 165 -19.33 8.93 -6.44
CA ASN A 165 -19.42 7.47 -6.61
C ASN A 165 -18.09 6.83 -7.08
N GLY A 166 -17.23 7.63 -7.65
CA GLY A 166 -15.85 7.32 -7.98
C GLY A 166 -15.10 8.61 -8.27
N PHE A 167 -13.83 8.67 -7.94
CA PHE A 167 -13.03 9.87 -8.09
C PHE A 167 -11.65 9.55 -8.69
N THR A 168 -11.32 10.24 -9.77
CA THR A 168 -9.99 10.18 -10.38
C THR A 168 -9.45 11.59 -10.57
N ALA A 169 -8.35 11.89 -9.91
CA ALA A 169 -7.60 13.14 -10.09
C ALA A 169 -6.27 12.83 -10.77
N SER A 170 -5.94 13.55 -11.84
CA SER A 170 -4.75 13.28 -12.63
C SER A 170 -4.04 14.55 -13.06
N THR A 171 -2.71 14.58 -12.92
CA THR A 171 -1.86 15.55 -13.61
C THR A 171 -1.37 15.02 -14.95
N LEU A 172 -1.58 13.76 -15.25
CA LEU A 172 -1.38 13.20 -16.58
C LEU A 172 -2.62 13.47 -17.41
N ASP A 173 -2.43 13.79 -18.67
CA ASP A 173 -3.52 14.13 -19.59
C ASP A 173 -4.01 12.91 -20.39
N ILE A 174 -5.22 13.01 -20.88
CA ILE A 174 -5.85 12.02 -21.76
C ILE A 174 -6.55 12.76 -22.91
N SER A 175 -6.39 12.29 -24.13
CA SER A 175 -7.05 12.89 -25.29
C SER A 175 -8.56 12.67 -25.27
N ASN A 176 -9.30 13.57 -25.90
CA ASN A 176 -10.74 13.42 -26.06
C ASN A 176 -11.10 12.13 -26.80
N GLU A 177 -10.31 11.76 -27.80
CA GLU A 177 -10.50 10.51 -28.57
C GLU A 177 -10.35 9.28 -27.67
N ASN A 178 -9.35 9.27 -26.79
CA ASN A 178 -9.13 8.19 -25.85
C ASN A 178 -10.28 8.09 -24.84
N ILE A 179 -10.79 9.20 -24.34
CA ILE A 179 -11.98 9.21 -23.46
C ILE A 179 -13.18 8.60 -24.18
N LYS A 180 -13.46 9.07 -25.40
CA LYS A 180 -14.58 8.57 -26.21
C LYS A 180 -14.46 7.08 -26.56
N ALA A 181 -13.23 6.63 -26.83
CA ALA A 181 -12.94 5.23 -27.13
C ALA A 181 -12.82 4.36 -25.86
N ARG A 182 -12.97 4.95 -24.68
CA ARG A 182 -12.77 4.30 -23.37
C ARG A 182 -11.40 3.65 -23.25
N ASN A 183 -10.39 4.26 -23.85
CA ASN A 183 -8.99 3.90 -23.72
C ASN A 183 -8.35 4.84 -22.70
N PHE A 184 -8.33 4.41 -21.43
CA PHE A 184 -7.86 5.24 -20.32
C PHE A 184 -6.35 5.19 -20.17
N THR A 185 -5.65 5.68 -21.21
CA THR A 185 -4.21 5.90 -21.19
C THR A 185 -3.93 7.37 -20.93
N LEU A 186 -3.31 7.63 -19.78
CA LEU A 186 -2.93 8.96 -19.32
C LEU A 186 -1.43 9.13 -19.47
N GLU A 187 -1.02 10.28 -20.03
CA GLU A 187 0.38 10.59 -20.29
C GLU A 187 0.74 11.98 -19.78
N GLN A 188 1.99 12.14 -19.33
CA GLN A 188 2.52 13.45 -18.99
C GLN A 188 2.52 14.33 -20.23
N THR A 189 2.03 15.56 -20.08
CA THR A 189 2.07 16.55 -21.17
C THR A 189 3.51 16.86 -21.51
N LYS A 190 3.82 16.79 -22.81
CA LYS A 190 5.16 17.08 -23.33
C LYS A 190 5.58 18.50 -22.95
N ASP A 191 6.83 18.65 -22.57
CA ASP A 191 7.47 19.92 -22.19
C ASP A 191 6.86 20.62 -20.96
N LYS A 192 6.02 19.93 -20.19
CA LYS A 192 5.57 20.40 -18.86
C LYS A 192 6.43 19.84 -17.74
N ALA A 193 6.65 20.68 -16.73
CA ALA A 193 7.29 20.27 -15.49
C ALA A 193 6.46 19.18 -14.77
N LEU A 194 7.13 18.38 -13.98
CA LEU A 194 6.52 17.39 -13.12
C LEU A 194 5.50 18.06 -12.20
N ALA A 195 4.26 17.58 -12.22
CA ALA A 195 3.18 18.11 -11.41
C ALA A 195 2.80 17.13 -10.28
N GLU A 196 2.24 17.68 -9.22
CA GLU A 196 1.95 16.97 -7.98
C GLU A 196 0.45 16.95 -7.67
N ILE A 197 -0.02 15.83 -7.16
CA ILE A 197 -1.31 15.72 -6.47
C ILE A 197 -1.05 15.58 -5.00
N VAL A 198 -1.62 16.46 -4.20
CA VAL A 198 -1.56 16.41 -2.73
C VAL A 198 -2.96 16.40 -2.15
N ASN A 199 -3.25 15.41 -1.32
CA ASN A 199 -4.48 15.37 -0.53
C ASN A 199 -4.20 15.64 0.94
N HIS A 200 -4.82 16.67 1.49
CA HIS A 200 -4.86 16.97 2.92
C HIS A 200 -6.26 16.77 3.52
N GLY A 201 -7.26 16.51 2.68
CA GLY A 201 -8.66 16.45 3.06
C GLY A 201 -9.18 15.02 3.20
N LEU A 202 -10.49 14.88 3.07
CA LEU A 202 -11.20 13.61 3.07
C LEU A 202 -11.68 13.30 1.66
N ILE A 203 -11.27 12.14 1.14
CA ILE A 203 -11.79 11.58 -0.10
C ILE A 203 -12.56 10.31 0.24
N THR A 204 -13.82 10.26 -0.13
CA THR A 204 -14.66 9.08 0.01
C THR A 204 -15.50 8.88 -1.25
N VAL A 205 -15.76 7.64 -1.59
CA VAL A 205 -16.62 7.29 -2.73
C VAL A 205 -17.64 6.25 -2.32
N GLY A 206 -18.60 5.99 -3.18
CA GLY A 206 -19.62 4.98 -2.96
C GLY A 206 -19.03 3.60 -2.72
N LYS A 207 -19.82 2.73 -2.10
CA LYS A 207 -19.44 1.33 -1.84
C LYS A 207 -18.94 0.66 -3.12
N ASP A 208 -17.85 -0.08 -3.00
CA ASP A 208 -17.17 -0.77 -4.10
C ASP A 208 -16.66 0.16 -5.23
N GLY A 209 -16.69 1.47 -5.01
CA GLY A 209 -16.16 2.45 -5.93
C GLY A 209 -14.63 2.52 -5.93
N SER A 210 -14.08 3.44 -6.70
CA SER A 210 -12.64 3.61 -6.82
C SER A 210 -12.19 5.06 -6.64
N VAL A 211 -11.03 5.21 -6.02
CA VAL A 211 -10.28 6.47 -5.95
C VAL A 211 -8.94 6.25 -6.64
N ASN A 212 -8.63 7.07 -7.63
CA ASN A 212 -7.35 7.03 -8.33
C ASN A 212 -6.70 8.41 -8.29
N LEU A 213 -5.53 8.49 -7.68
CA LEU A 213 -4.68 9.68 -7.71
C LEU A 213 -3.49 9.40 -8.61
N ILE A 214 -3.42 10.10 -9.73
CA ILE A 214 -2.47 9.84 -10.82
C ILE A 214 -1.68 11.12 -11.10
N GLY A 215 -0.36 11.05 -11.02
CA GLY A 215 0.44 12.25 -11.26
C GLY A 215 1.92 11.98 -11.43
N GLY A 216 2.68 13.05 -11.60
CA GLY A 216 4.14 12.99 -11.55
C GLY A 216 4.64 12.67 -10.13
N LYS A 217 4.02 13.30 -9.14
CA LYS A 217 4.14 12.98 -7.71
C LYS A 217 2.75 12.87 -7.10
N VAL A 218 2.57 11.90 -6.22
CA VAL A 218 1.30 11.68 -5.52
C VAL A 218 1.58 11.61 -4.03
N LYS A 219 0.91 12.46 -3.26
CA LYS A 219 1.09 12.53 -1.82
C LYS A 219 -0.25 12.56 -1.09
N ASN A 220 -0.43 11.68 -0.15
CA ASN A 220 -1.59 11.70 0.75
C ASN A 220 -1.16 12.04 2.17
N GLU A 221 -1.67 13.14 2.70
CA GLU A 221 -1.55 13.55 4.10
C GLU A 221 -2.89 13.54 4.83
N GLY A 222 -3.97 13.35 4.09
CA GLY A 222 -5.33 13.30 4.61
C GLY A 222 -5.85 11.88 4.77
N VAL A 223 -7.15 11.71 4.53
CA VAL A 223 -7.85 10.44 4.64
C VAL A 223 -8.50 10.09 3.31
N ILE A 224 -8.25 8.88 2.84
CA ILE A 224 -8.95 8.29 1.69
C ILE A 224 -9.64 7.03 2.19
N SER A 225 -10.95 6.93 1.96
CA SER A 225 -11.75 5.82 2.48
C SER A 225 -12.78 5.35 1.48
N VAL A 226 -12.73 4.07 1.20
CA VAL A 226 -13.70 3.38 0.34
C VAL A 226 -14.16 2.11 1.04
N ASN A 227 -15.45 1.85 1.05
CA ASN A 227 -15.98 0.61 1.57
C ASN A 227 -15.97 -0.47 0.50
N GLY A 228 -14.96 -1.31 0.50
CA GLY A 228 -14.86 -2.51 -0.33
C GLY A 228 -14.22 -2.33 -1.72
N GLY A 229 -14.06 -1.14 -2.22
CA GLY A 229 -13.57 -0.88 -3.56
C GLY A 229 -12.05 -0.86 -3.70
N SER A 230 -11.54 0.06 -4.50
CA SER A 230 -10.10 0.19 -4.74
C SER A 230 -9.59 1.62 -4.57
N ILE A 231 -8.38 1.73 -4.07
CA ILE A 231 -7.66 3.00 -3.94
C ILE A 231 -6.30 2.83 -4.61
N SER A 232 -5.99 3.71 -5.55
CA SER A 232 -4.72 3.66 -6.29
C SER A 232 -3.98 4.99 -6.19
N LEU A 233 -2.71 4.93 -5.82
CA LEU A 233 -1.76 6.04 -5.90
C LEU A 233 -0.74 5.68 -6.99
N LEU A 234 -0.77 6.39 -8.10
CA LEU A 234 -0.02 6.05 -9.29
C LEU A 234 0.85 7.24 -9.72
N ALA A 235 2.14 7.16 -9.48
CA ALA A 235 3.09 8.16 -9.93
C ALA A 235 3.86 7.63 -11.14
N GLY A 236 3.81 8.35 -12.24
CA GLY A 236 4.43 7.91 -13.48
C GLY A 236 4.33 8.94 -14.59
N GLN A 237 4.82 8.57 -15.76
CA GLN A 237 4.78 9.37 -16.98
C GLN A 237 3.70 8.90 -17.95
N LYS A 238 3.38 7.62 -17.92
CA LYS A 238 2.32 7.01 -18.72
C LYS A 238 1.68 5.87 -17.93
N ILE A 239 0.36 5.92 -17.82
CA ILE A 239 -0.41 4.95 -17.04
C ILE A 239 -1.66 4.58 -17.81
N THR A 240 -1.90 3.29 -17.98
CA THR A 240 -3.13 2.76 -18.57
C THR A 240 -3.91 1.99 -17.54
N ILE A 241 -5.17 2.36 -17.34
CA ILE A 241 -6.13 1.64 -16.53
C ILE A 241 -7.19 0.97 -17.42
N SER A 242 -7.66 -0.20 -17.03
CA SER A 242 -8.57 -1.01 -17.84
C SER A 242 -9.98 -0.43 -17.95
N ASP A 243 -10.46 0.18 -16.88
CA ASP A 243 -11.82 0.65 -16.71
C ASP A 243 -11.86 1.72 -15.63
N ILE A 244 -12.93 2.53 -15.62
CA ILE A 244 -13.13 3.60 -14.62
C ILE A 244 -13.95 3.15 -13.40
N ILE A 245 -14.67 2.06 -13.49
CA ILE A 245 -15.51 1.55 -12.39
C ILE A 245 -14.71 0.60 -11.51
N ASN A 246 -14.06 -0.39 -12.09
CA ASN A 246 -13.19 -1.33 -11.41
C ASN A 246 -11.80 -1.31 -12.05
N PRO A 247 -11.02 -0.24 -11.84
CA PRO A 247 -9.78 -0.08 -12.58
C PRO A 247 -8.73 -1.10 -12.14
N THR A 248 -8.09 -1.71 -13.13
CA THR A 248 -6.83 -2.43 -12.98
C THR A 248 -5.76 -1.73 -13.79
N ILE A 249 -4.55 -1.65 -13.25
CA ILE A 249 -3.45 -1.01 -13.94
C ILE A 249 -2.87 -2.03 -14.92
N THR A 250 -3.03 -1.78 -16.22
CA THR A 250 -2.54 -2.66 -17.28
C THR A 250 -1.16 -2.29 -17.78
N TYR A 251 -0.77 -1.03 -17.59
CA TYR A 251 0.52 -0.52 -18.01
C TYR A 251 0.93 0.71 -17.20
N SER A 252 2.20 0.82 -16.84
CA SER A 252 2.75 2.03 -16.22
C SER A 252 4.23 2.18 -16.53
N VAL A 253 4.65 3.43 -16.79
CA VAL A 253 6.05 3.82 -16.94
C VAL A 253 6.32 4.92 -15.92
N ALA A 254 7.35 4.74 -15.11
CA ALA A 254 7.81 5.72 -14.14
C ALA A 254 9.28 6.08 -14.39
N ALA A 255 9.60 7.34 -14.17
CA ALA A 255 10.98 7.85 -14.13
C ALA A 255 11.43 7.97 -12.66
N PRO A 256 12.74 8.10 -12.39
CA PRO A 256 13.24 8.16 -11.01
C PRO A 256 12.62 9.24 -10.12
N GLU A 257 12.16 10.34 -10.69
CA GLU A 257 11.50 11.44 -9.98
C GLU A 257 10.04 11.17 -9.60
N ASN A 258 9.44 10.11 -10.11
CA ASN A 258 8.05 9.79 -9.80
C ASN A 258 7.93 9.14 -8.43
N GLU A 259 7.26 9.81 -7.52
CA GLU A 259 7.10 9.41 -6.13
C GLU A 259 5.64 9.27 -5.72
N ALA A 260 5.34 8.25 -4.93
CA ALA A 260 4.07 8.09 -4.23
C ALA A 260 4.34 8.00 -2.73
N ILE A 261 3.78 8.92 -1.97
CA ILE A 261 4.05 9.07 -0.53
C ILE A 261 2.72 9.08 0.22
N ASN A 262 2.59 8.21 1.22
CA ASN A 262 1.48 8.25 2.16
C ASN A 262 1.97 8.61 3.56
N LEU A 263 1.51 9.74 4.06
CA LEU A 263 1.70 10.22 5.42
C LEU A 263 0.40 10.17 6.23
N GLY A 264 -0.73 9.98 5.57
CA GLY A 264 -2.06 9.94 6.14
C GLY A 264 -2.62 8.53 6.28
N ASP A 265 -3.94 8.43 6.17
CA ASP A 265 -4.67 7.19 6.35
C ASP A 265 -5.45 6.81 5.09
N ILE A 266 -5.24 5.59 4.64
CA ILE A 266 -5.93 5.02 3.48
C ILE A 266 -6.65 3.75 3.92
N PHE A 267 -7.96 3.71 3.70
CA PHE A 267 -8.84 2.61 4.09
C PHE A 267 -9.64 2.08 2.90
N ALA A 268 -9.45 0.83 2.57
CA ALA A 268 -10.21 0.13 1.53
C ALA A 268 -10.80 -1.17 2.07
N LYS A 269 -11.73 -1.10 3.00
CA LYS A 269 -12.31 -2.23 3.77
C LYS A 269 -12.49 -3.52 2.95
N GLY A 270 -11.54 -4.46 3.08
CA GLY A 270 -11.56 -5.72 2.35
C GLY A 270 -11.37 -5.55 0.83
N GLY A 271 -11.06 -4.34 0.36
CA GLY A 271 -10.81 -4.04 -1.04
C GLY A 271 -9.34 -4.06 -1.40
N ASN A 272 -8.99 -3.26 -2.41
CA ASN A 272 -7.66 -3.22 -2.98
C ASN A 272 -6.99 -1.87 -2.76
N ILE A 273 -5.73 -1.89 -2.41
CA ILE A 273 -4.86 -0.71 -2.42
C ILE A 273 -3.70 -1.00 -3.37
N ASN A 274 -3.52 -0.13 -4.36
CA ASN A 274 -2.43 -0.21 -5.33
C ASN A 274 -1.59 1.05 -5.26
N VAL A 275 -0.29 0.90 -5.05
CA VAL A 275 0.65 2.02 -5.14
C VAL A 275 1.73 1.65 -6.15
N ARG A 276 1.91 2.48 -7.17
CA ARG A 276 2.95 2.31 -8.19
C ARG A 276 3.71 3.61 -8.41
N ALA A 277 5.02 3.53 -8.31
CA ALA A 277 5.93 4.65 -8.53
C ALA A 277 7.37 4.14 -8.69
N ALA A 278 8.31 5.02 -9.00
CA ALA A 278 9.73 4.69 -8.86
C ALA A 278 10.15 4.71 -7.38
N THR A 279 9.63 5.66 -6.61
CA THR A 279 9.83 5.70 -5.17
C THR A 279 8.49 5.66 -4.45
N ILE A 280 8.36 4.74 -3.50
CA ILE A 280 7.18 4.60 -2.64
C ILE A 280 7.62 4.76 -1.20
N ARG A 281 6.93 5.62 -0.45
CA ARG A 281 7.12 5.76 1.00
C ARG A 281 5.78 5.71 1.70
N ASN A 282 5.66 4.82 2.68
CA ASN A 282 4.51 4.81 3.58
C ASN A 282 4.98 5.08 5.00
N GLN A 283 4.65 6.26 5.51
CA GLN A 283 4.87 6.67 6.90
C GLN A 283 3.56 6.68 7.69
N GLY A 284 2.44 6.69 6.99
CA GLY A 284 1.10 6.62 7.54
C GLY A 284 0.55 5.21 7.57
N LYS A 285 -0.75 5.07 7.31
CA LYS A 285 -1.46 3.80 7.35
C LYS A 285 -2.09 3.46 6.02
N LEU A 286 -1.83 2.24 5.55
CA LEU A 286 -2.57 1.58 4.48
C LEU A 286 -3.34 0.43 5.10
N SER A 287 -4.67 0.47 5.05
CA SER A 287 -5.53 -0.56 5.64
C SER A 287 -6.54 -1.08 4.63
N ALA A 288 -6.53 -2.38 4.43
CA ALA A 288 -7.56 -3.11 3.71
C ALA A 288 -8.19 -4.18 4.63
N ASP A 289 -8.31 -3.87 5.91
CA ASP A 289 -8.93 -4.76 6.90
C ASP A 289 -10.35 -5.12 6.50
N SER A 290 -10.72 -6.38 6.69
CA SER A 290 -12.02 -6.93 6.36
C SER A 290 -12.67 -7.58 7.58
N VAL A 291 -14.00 -7.60 7.57
CA VAL A 291 -14.81 -8.37 8.51
C VAL A 291 -15.72 -9.37 7.78
N SER A 292 -15.55 -9.49 6.47
CA SER A 292 -16.31 -10.41 5.62
C SER A 292 -15.70 -11.81 5.63
N LYS A 293 -16.53 -12.83 5.67
CA LYS A 293 -16.10 -14.23 5.53
C LYS A 293 -15.60 -14.57 4.12
N ASP A 294 -16.04 -13.80 3.13
CA ASP A 294 -15.83 -14.13 1.71
C ASP A 294 -14.77 -13.27 1.04
N LYS A 295 -14.30 -12.20 1.69
CA LYS A 295 -13.40 -11.24 1.09
C LYS A 295 -12.37 -10.72 2.08
N SER A 296 -11.11 -10.81 1.70
CA SER A 296 -9.99 -10.22 2.42
C SER A 296 -9.29 -9.18 1.55
N GLY A 297 -8.62 -8.22 2.18
CA GLY A 297 -7.94 -7.15 1.49
C GLY A 297 -6.74 -7.61 0.66
N ASN A 298 -6.42 -6.82 -0.35
CA ASN A 298 -5.25 -7.04 -1.19
C ASN A 298 -4.51 -5.71 -1.39
N ILE A 299 -3.24 -5.68 -1.00
CA ILE A 299 -2.39 -4.49 -1.07
C ILE A 299 -1.17 -4.81 -1.91
N VAL A 300 -0.92 -3.99 -2.93
CA VAL A 300 0.24 -4.12 -3.81
C VAL A 300 0.99 -2.80 -3.88
N LEU A 301 2.25 -2.82 -3.52
CA LEU A 301 3.18 -1.70 -3.66
C LEU A 301 4.26 -2.10 -4.67
N SER A 302 4.31 -1.44 -5.82
CA SER A 302 5.24 -1.75 -6.90
C SER A 302 6.14 -0.54 -7.20
N ALA A 303 7.35 -0.57 -6.67
CA ALA A 303 8.39 0.42 -6.91
C ALA A 303 9.36 -0.09 -7.99
N LYS A 304 8.86 -0.23 -9.21
CA LYS A 304 9.61 -0.79 -10.33
C LYS A 304 10.87 0.03 -10.62
N GLU A 305 12.01 -0.64 -10.60
CA GLU A 305 13.34 -0.03 -10.80
C GLU A 305 13.68 1.06 -9.77
N GLY A 306 13.07 1.00 -8.58
CA GLY A 306 13.25 1.95 -7.53
C GLY A 306 13.12 1.38 -6.13
N GLU A 307 12.66 2.18 -5.19
CA GLU A 307 12.66 1.87 -3.77
C GLU A 307 11.27 1.96 -3.14
N ALA A 308 10.92 0.95 -2.35
CA ALA A 308 9.78 0.98 -1.46
C ALA A 308 10.26 1.01 0.00
N GLU A 309 9.87 2.03 0.73
CA GLU A 309 10.24 2.24 2.14
C GLU A 309 9.00 2.34 3.01
N ILE A 310 8.90 1.46 4.01
CA ILE A 310 7.77 1.40 4.93
C ILE A 310 8.27 1.72 6.33
N SER A 311 7.77 2.79 6.92
CA SER A 311 8.00 3.17 8.31
C SER A 311 6.72 3.23 9.14
N GLY A 312 5.56 3.22 8.49
CA GLY A 312 4.24 3.21 9.11
C GLY A 312 3.62 1.83 9.19
N VAL A 313 2.29 1.79 9.02
CA VAL A 313 1.47 0.59 9.17
C VAL A 313 0.86 0.17 7.84
N ILE A 314 0.94 -1.12 7.54
CA ILE A 314 0.18 -1.76 6.48
C ILE A 314 -0.62 -2.88 7.12
N SER A 315 -1.94 -2.84 6.95
CA SER A 315 -2.85 -3.78 7.61
C SER A 315 -3.88 -4.33 6.64
N ALA A 316 -4.06 -5.63 6.64
CA ALA A 316 -5.14 -6.32 5.97
C ALA A 316 -5.57 -7.52 6.81
N GLN A 317 -6.11 -7.23 7.98
CA GLN A 317 -6.62 -8.22 8.94
C GLN A 317 -7.98 -8.76 8.50
N ASN A 318 -8.32 -9.97 8.92
CA ASN A 318 -9.67 -10.49 8.79
C ASN A 318 -9.96 -11.50 9.91
N GLN A 319 -10.71 -11.08 10.91
CA GLN A 319 -11.03 -11.92 12.07
C GLN A 319 -12.05 -13.01 11.77
N GLN A 320 -12.72 -12.96 10.63
CA GLN A 320 -13.75 -13.92 10.20
C GLN A 320 -13.24 -14.96 9.20
N ALA A 321 -12.09 -14.71 8.60
CA ALA A 321 -11.52 -15.54 7.54
C ALA A 321 -9.99 -15.43 7.51
N LYS A 322 -9.38 -15.89 6.44
CA LYS A 322 -7.96 -15.71 6.19
C LYS A 322 -7.62 -14.21 6.09
N GLY A 323 -6.54 -13.77 6.72
CA GLY A 323 -5.97 -12.44 6.55
C GLY A 323 -5.69 -12.12 5.09
N GLY A 324 -5.50 -10.83 4.78
CA GLY A 324 -5.30 -10.36 3.43
C GLY A 324 -3.93 -10.70 2.84
N LYS A 325 -3.71 -10.18 1.63
CA LYS A 325 -2.46 -10.36 0.90
C LYS A 325 -1.75 -9.02 0.72
N LEU A 326 -0.43 -9.05 0.92
CA LEU A 326 0.45 -7.91 0.67
C LEU A 326 1.61 -8.34 -0.22
N MET A 327 1.86 -7.57 -1.28
CA MET A 327 3.05 -7.72 -2.11
C MET A 327 3.77 -6.37 -2.18
N ILE A 328 5.06 -6.35 -1.87
CA ILE A 328 5.92 -5.18 -2.04
C ILE A 328 7.09 -5.58 -2.93
N THR A 329 7.23 -4.93 -4.07
CA THR A 329 8.30 -5.16 -5.03
C THR A 329 9.06 -3.87 -5.32
N GLY A 330 10.30 -4.00 -5.74
CA GLY A 330 11.19 -2.91 -6.10
C GLY A 330 12.62 -3.40 -6.20
N ASP A 331 13.54 -2.55 -6.62
CA ASP A 331 14.98 -2.85 -6.53
C ASP A 331 15.44 -2.87 -5.07
N LYS A 332 14.89 -1.97 -4.25
CA LYS A 332 15.09 -1.95 -2.80
C LYS A 332 13.74 -1.99 -2.10
N VAL A 333 13.62 -2.86 -1.12
CA VAL A 333 12.44 -2.96 -0.25
C VAL A 333 12.92 -2.89 1.20
N THR A 334 12.45 -1.89 1.93
CA THR A 334 12.89 -1.65 3.31
C THR A 334 11.71 -1.50 4.25
N LEU A 335 11.67 -2.34 5.27
CA LEU A 335 10.85 -2.13 6.47
C LEU A 335 11.71 -1.42 7.51
N LYS A 336 11.38 -0.17 7.78
CA LYS A 336 12.08 0.65 8.77
C LYS A 336 11.73 0.27 10.20
N THR A 337 12.57 0.68 11.13
CA THR A 337 12.28 0.58 12.56
C THR A 337 10.91 1.18 12.89
N GLY A 338 10.10 0.43 13.61
CA GLY A 338 8.73 0.83 13.96
C GLY A 338 7.66 0.50 12.92
N ALA A 339 8.04 0.06 11.72
CA ALA A 339 7.09 -0.39 10.72
C ALA A 339 6.35 -1.65 11.18
N VAL A 340 5.05 -1.72 10.87
CA VAL A 340 4.20 -2.87 11.20
C VAL A 340 3.43 -3.30 9.97
N ILE A 341 3.58 -4.56 9.62
CA ILE A 341 2.70 -5.26 8.67
C ILE A 341 1.85 -6.22 9.47
N ASP A 342 0.52 -6.08 9.39
CA ASP A 342 -0.42 -6.92 10.10
C ASP A 342 -1.47 -7.52 9.16
N LEU A 343 -1.29 -8.79 8.85
CA LEU A 343 -2.17 -9.59 8.02
C LEU A 343 -2.79 -10.74 8.83
N SER A 344 -2.94 -10.54 10.13
CA SER A 344 -3.51 -11.54 11.02
C SER A 344 -5.00 -11.78 10.73
N GLY A 345 -5.47 -12.96 11.08
CA GLY A 345 -6.87 -13.31 10.86
C GLY A 345 -7.28 -14.56 11.63
N LYS A 346 -8.42 -15.13 11.23
CA LYS A 346 -8.80 -16.47 11.64
C LYS A 346 -7.71 -17.46 11.21
N GLU A 347 -7.32 -17.40 9.95
CA GLU A 347 -6.04 -17.88 9.44
C GLU A 347 -5.16 -16.69 9.07
N GLY A 348 -3.85 -16.81 9.22
CA GLY A 348 -2.92 -15.76 8.83
C GLY A 348 -2.94 -15.51 7.32
N GLY A 349 -2.71 -14.26 6.92
CA GLY A 349 -2.61 -13.85 5.53
C GLY A 349 -1.28 -14.22 4.88
N GLU A 350 -1.00 -13.60 3.75
CA GLU A 350 0.21 -13.84 2.96
C GLU A 350 0.91 -12.55 2.63
N THR A 351 2.23 -12.54 2.76
CA THR A 351 3.03 -11.40 2.28
C THR A 351 4.26 -11.85 1.51
N TYR A 352 4.58 -11.06 0.49
CA TYR A 352 5.76 -11.23 -0.36
C TYR A 352 6.50 -9.90 -0.41
N LEU A 353 7.68 -9.86 0.18
CA LEU A 353 8.53 -8.67 0.24
C LEU A 353 9.80 -8.91 -0.56
N GLY A 354 9.97 -8.18 -1.64
CA GLY A 354 11.16 -8.23 -2.48
C GLY A 354 11.26 -9.43 -3.44
N GLY A 355 10.30 -10.34 -3.42
CA GLY A 355 10.28 -11.50 -4.30
C GLY A 355 9.26 -12.54 -3.91
N ASP A 356 9.25 -13.63 -4.65
CA ASP A 356 8.45 -14.81 -4.40
C ASP A 356 9.28 -15.91 -3.71
N GLU A 357 8.66 -17.05 -3.47
CA GLU A 357 9.32 -18.19 -2.83
C GLU A 357 10.56 -18.61 -3.60
N ARG A 358 11.68 -18.70 -2.90
CA ARG A 358 13.01 -19.03 -3.41
C ARG A 358 13.55 -18.10 -4.48
N GLY A 359 12.94 -16.92 -4.66
CA GLY A 359 13.35 -15.95 -5.66
C GLY A 359 13.22 -16.47 -7.10
N GLU A 360 12.18 -17.25 -7.39
CA GLU A 360 11.99 -17.84 -8.71
C GLU A 360 11.51 -16.83 -9.76
N GLY A 361 10.92 -15.70 -9.32
CA GLY A 361 10.40 -14.66 -10.23
C GLY A 361 9.22 -15.12 -11.08
N LYS A 362 8.41 -16.05 -10.56
CA LYS A 362 7.22 -16.56 -11.24
C LYS A 362 6.24 -15.43 -11.56
N ASN A 363 5.52 -15.58 -12.66
CA ASN A 363 4.51 -14.61 -13.10
C ASN A 363 5.06 -13.18 -13.30
N GLY A 364 6.36 -13.03 -13.58
CA GLY A 364 6.98 -11.74 -13.80
C GLY A 364 7.18 -10.90 -12.55
N ILE A 365 7.13 -11.49 -11.35
CA ILE A 365 7.42 -10.79 -10.09
C ILE A 365 8.85 -10.26 -10.12
N GLN A 366 9.01 -8.96 -9.90
CA GLN A 366 10.32 -8.35 -9.79
C GLN A 366 11.04 -8.86 -8.54
N LEU A 367 12.29 -9.26 -8.70
CA LEU A 367 13.16 -9.65 -7.61
C LEU A 367 13.99 -8.45 -7.15
N ALA A 368 13.98 -8.17 -5.84
CA ALA A 368 14.73 -7.07 -5.27
C ALA A 368 16.23 -7.35 -5.28
N LYS A 369 17.02 -6.30 -5.50
CA LYS A 369 18.47 -6.32 -5.31
C LYS A 369 18.82 -6.32 -3.82
N LYS A 370 18.05 -5.59 -3.02
CA LYS A 370 18.22 -5.52 -1.57
C LYS A 370 16.89 -5.42 -0.85
N THR A 371 16.67 -6.30 0.10
CA THR A 371 15.51 -6.27 1.00
C THR A 371 15.99 -6.23 2.45
N THR A 372 15.49 -5.26 3.21
CA THR A 372 15.90 -5.02 4.59
C THR A 372 14.70 -4.99 5.51
N LEU A 373 14.73 -5.82 6.56
CA LEU A 373 13.87 -5.66 7.73
C LEU A 373 14.71 -5.09 8.87
N GLU A 374 14.55 -3.82 9.15
CA GLU A 374 15.29 -3.16 10.23
C GLU A 374 14.86 -3.68 11.60
N LYS A 375 15.76 -3.59 12.55
CA LYS A 375 15.46 -3.90 13.96
C LYS A 375 14.26 -3.07 14.43
N GLY A 376 13.31 -3.70 15.09
CA GLY A 376 12.07 -3.05 15.53
C GLY A 376 10.95 -3.02 14.49
N SER A 377 11.17 -3.54 13.28
CA SER A 377 10.10 -3.81 12.34
C SER A 377 9.41 -5.14 12.64
N THR A 378 8.12 -5.24 12.30
CA THR A 378 7.30 -6.41 12.60
C THR A 378 6.46 -6.82 11.41
N ILE A 379 6.45 -8.11 11.12
CA ILE A 379 5.52 -8.75 10.18
C ILE A 379 4.68 -9.75 10.97
N ASN A 380 3.36 -9.57 10.95
CA ASN A 380 2.41 -10.43 11.63
C ASN A 380 1.47 -11.10 10.61
N VAL A 381 1.67 -12.38 10.38
CA VAL A 381 0.78 -13.25 9.63
C VAL A 381 0.24 -14.36 10.51
N SER A 382 0.03 -14.08 11.80
CA SER A 382 -0.53 -15.03 12.75
C SER A 382 -2.01 -15.27 12.49
N GLY A 383 -2.50 -16.41 12.92
CA GLY A 383 -3.91 -16.77 12.85
C GLY A 383 -4.43 -17.27 14.19
N LYS A 384 -5.71 -17.07 14.46
CA LYS A 384 -6.36 -17.65 15.63
C LYS A 384 -6.41 -19.17 15.57
N GLU A 385 -6.43 -19.73 14.38
CA GLU A 385 -6.42 -21.17 14.11
C GLU A 385 -5.10 -21.59 13.50
N LYS A 386 -4.68 -20.97 12.42
CA LYS A 386 -3.51 -21.35 11.63
C LYS A 386 -2.69 -20.13 11.23
N GLY A 387 -1.38 -20.23 11.34
CA GLY A 387 -0.44 -19.21 10.86
C GLY A 387 -0.43 -19.10 9.34
N GLY A 388 -0.08 -17.93 8.84
CA GLY A 388 -0.03 -17.63 7.42
C GLY A 388 1.34 -17.84 6.80
N ARG A 389 1.63 -17.02 5.79
CA ARG A 389 2.81 -17.17 4.94
C ARG A 389 3.52 -15.83 4.79
N ALA A 390 4.81 -15.79 5.10
CA ALA A 390 5.65 -14.61 4.92
C ALA A 390 6.92 -14.97 4.15
N ILE A 391 7.09 -14.37 2.98
CA ILE A 391 8.27 -14.52 2.13
C ILE A 391 9.01 -13.19 2.10
N VAL A 392 10.26 -13.20 2.49
CA VAL A 392 11.17 -12.06 2.40
C VAL A 392 12.37 -12.49 1.56
N TRP A 393 12.55 -11.87 0.43
CA TRP A 393 13.62 -12.22 -0.51
C TRP A 393 14.31 -10.97 -1.03
N GLY A 394 15.61 -11.05 -1.23
CA GLY A 394 16.42 -10.05 -1.92
C GLY A 394 17.72 -10.69 -2.35
N ASP A 395 18.34 -10.22 -3.41
CA ASP A 395 19.71 -10.62 -3.76
C ASP A 395 20.60 -10.53 -2.52
N ILE A 396 20.46 -9.41 -1.82
CA ILE A 396 20.95 -9.17 -0.47
C ILE A 396 19.72 -9.05 0.43
N ALA A 397 19.60 -9.92 1.42
CA ALA A 397 18.52 -9.87 2.40
C ALA A 397 19.09 -9.66 3.81
N LEU A 398 18.68 -8.58 4.46
CA LEU A 398 19.09 -8.20 5.83
C LEU A 398 17.87 -8.32 6.74
N ILE A 399 17.90 -9.29 7.66
CA ILE A 399 16.77 -9.63 8.51
C ILE A 399 17.10 -9.35 9.98
N ASP A 400 16.70 -8.18 10.45
CA ASP A 400 16.91 -7.75 11.84
C ASP A 400 15.57 -7.57 12.59
N GLY A 401 14.45 -7.63 11.87
CA GLY A 401 13.09 -7.50 12.41
C GLY A 401 12.48 -8.83 12.84
N ASN A 402 11.23 -8.77 13.28
CA ASN A 402 10.48 -9.90 13.80
C ASN A 402 9.37 -10.34 12.85
N ILE A 403 9.19 -11.64 12.72
CA ILE A 403 8.14 -12.25 11.89
C ILE A 403 7.37 -13.25 12.75
N ASN A 404 6.05 -13.07 12.81
CA ASN A 404 5.15 -13.95 13.55
C ASN A 404 4.15 -14.64 12.61
N ALA A 405 4.26 -15.94 12.48
CA ALA A 405 3.35 -16.81 11.74
C ALA A 405 2.77 -17.91 12.64
N GLN A 406 2.46 -17.57 13.88
CA GLN A 406 1.85 -18.52 14.84
C GLN A 406 0.40 -18.80 14.50
N GLY A 407 -0.05 -20.02 14.83
CA GLY A 407 -1.46 -20.38 14.94
C GLY A 407 -1.87 -20.54 16.40
N SER A 408 -2.94 -21.28 16.67
CA SER A 408 -3.39 -21.58 18.02
C SER A 408 -2.60 -22.73 18.65
N GLY A 409 -2.26 -22.60 19.92
CA GLY A 409 -1.65 -23.70 20.70
C GLY A 409 -0.25 -24.08 20.21
N ASP A 410 -0.06 -25.35 19.85
CA ASP A 410 1.25 -25.88 19.44
C ASP A 410 1.65 -25.39 18.06
N ILE A 411 2.74 -24.62 18.00
CA ILE A 411 3.30 -24.08 16.75
C ILE A 411 3.68 -25.18 15.75
N ALA A 412 3.99 -26.36 16.23
CA ALA A 412 4.29 -27.52 15.39
C ALA A 412 3.10 -28.03 14.56
N LYS A 413 1.88 -27.73 15.03
CA LYS A 413 0.64 -28.16 14.38
C LYS A 413 -0.03 -27.06 13.57
N THR A 414 -0.01 -25.84 14.09
CA THR A 414 -0.81 -24.72 13.58
C THR A 414 0.01 -23.54 13.09
N GLY A 415 1.32 -23.55 13.29
CA GLY A 415 2.20 -22.52 12.75
C GLY A 415 2.22 -22.49 11.23
N GLY A 416 2.60 -21.36 10.67
CA GLY A 416 2.66 -21.13 9.25
C GLY A 416 4.04 -21.40 8.63
N PHE A 417 4.30 -20.70 7.54
CA PHE A 417 5.53 -20.78 6.78
C PHE A 417 6.19 -19.42 6.68
N VAL A 418 7.49 -19.35 6.94
CA VAL A 418 8.32 -18.17 6.75
C VAL A 418 9.53 -18.53 5.90
N GLU A 419 9.82 -17.71 4.91
CA GLU A 419 11.09 -17.73 4.19
C GLU A 419 11.79 -16.40 4.35
N THR A 420 13.08 -16.46 4.71
CA THR A 420 13.99 -15.31 4.65
C THR A 420 15.20 -15.74 3.83
N SER A 421 15.30 -15.25 2.61
CA SER A 421 16.23 -15.80 1.62
C SER A 421 16.86 -14.73 0.74
N GLY A 422 17.92 -15.11 0.08
CA GLY A 422 18.64 -14.31 -0.89
C GLY A 422 19.95 -14.97 -1.25
N HIS A 423 20.60 -14.51 -2.30
CA HIS A 423 21.93 -15.01 -2.64
C HIS A 423 22.92 -14.73 -1.49
N TYR A 424 22.80 -13.58 -0.87
CA TYR A 424 23.43 -13.25 0.40
C TYR A 424 22.36 -12.96 1.46
N LEU A 425 22.46 -13.62 2.61
CA LEU A 425 21.48 -13.50 3.70
C LEU A 425 22.20 -13.19 5.01
N SER A 426 21.77 -12.13 5.68
CA SER A 426 22.22 -11.79 7.03
C SER A 426 21.02 -11.74 7.97
N ILE A 427 21.15 -12.42 9.11
CA ILE A 427 20.10 -12.46 10.13
C ILE A 427 20.71 -12.04 11.46
N ASP A 428 20.12 -11.02 12.09
CA ASP A 428 20.51 -10.59 13.43
C ASP A 428 20.18 -11.68 14.45
N SER A 429 21.07 -11.91 15.40
CA SER A 429 20.87 -12.89 16.47
C SER A 429 19.67 -12.58 17.37
N ASN A 430 19.20 -11.33 17.38
CA ASN A 430 18.01 -10.91 18.13
C ASN A 430 16.73 -10.92 17.31
N ALA A 431 16.80 -11.22 16.01
CA ALA A 431 15.62 -11.39 15.20
C ALA A 431 14.80 -12.61 15.68
N ILE A 432 13.50 -12.45 15.79
CA ILE A 432 12.59 -13.50 16.26
C ILE A 432 11.69 -13.91 15.11
N VAL A 433 11.75 -15.18 14.74
CA VAL A 433 10.84 -15.80 13.79
C VAL A 433 10.06 -16.91 14.48
N LYS A 434 8.72 -16.74 14.53
CA LYS A 434 7.80 -17.70 15.13
C LYS A 434 6.96 -18.33 14.04
N THR A 435 7.23 -19.60 13.74
CA THR A 435 6.56 -20.33 12.65
C THR A 435 6.69 -21.81 12.84
N LYS A 436 5.92 -22.60 12.09
CA LYS A 436 6.10 -24.04 12.02
C LYS A 436 7.31 -24.40 11.15
N GLU A 437 7.45 -23.74 10.02
CA GLU A 437 8.50 -24.00 9.03
C GLU A 437 9.23 -22.71 8.68
N TRP A 438 10.54 -22.73 8.74
CA TRP A 438 11.38 -21.61 8.32
C TRP A 438 12.40 -22.06 7.28
N LEU A 439 12.32 -21.46 6.10
CA LEU A 439 13.23 -21.68 4.99
C LEU A 439 14.25 -20.53 4.89
N LEU A 440 15.52 -20.90 4.81
CA LEU A 440 16.63 -20.02 4.49
C LEU A 440 17.32 -20.57 3.24
N ASP A 441 17.40 -19.79 2.17
CA ASP A 441 17.92 -20.24 0.87
C ASP A 441 19.01 -19.28 0.34
N PRO A 442 20.23 -19.29 0.94
CA PRO A 442 21.39 -18.55 0.45
C PRO A 442 22.17 -19.34 -0.60
N ASN A 443 23.16 -18.69 -1.26
CA ASN A 443 24.10 -19.40 -2.14
C ASN A 443 25.03 -20.32 -1.36
N ASP A 444 25.70 -19.76 -0.36
CA ASP A 444 26.60 -20.47 0.56
C ASP A 444 26.28 -20.11 1.98
N VAL A 445 26.46 -21.02 2.91
CA VAL A 445 26.32 -20.75 4.32
C VAL A 445 27.44 -21.36 5.13
N THR A 446 27.96 -20.61 6.09
CA THR A 446 28.88 -21.09 7.09
C THR A 446 28.29 -20.88 8.48
N ILE A 447 28.26 -21.90 9.31
CA ILE A 447 27.81 -21.85 10.70
C ILE A 447 29.03 -21.82 11.60
N GLU A 448 29.22 -20.69 12.28
CA GLU A 448 30.38 -20.37 13.09
C GLU A 448 30.04 -20.28 14.59
N ALA A 449 31.04 -20.37 15.46
CA ALA A 449 30.87 -20.09 16.86
C ALA A 449 30.56 -18.60 17.11
N GLU A 450 29.73 -18.31 18.10
CA GLU A 450 29.35 -16.94 18.45
C GLU A 450 30.53 -15.99 18.67
N THR A 451 31.63 -16.49 19.28
CA THR A 451 32.81 -15.70 19.54
C THR A 451 33.57 -15.22 18.30
N HIS A 452 33.28 -15.82 17.17
CA HIS A 452 33.85 -15.48 15.86
C HIS A 452 32.87 -14.74 14.97
N SER A 453 31.62 -14.64 15.42
CA SER A 453 30.64 -13.88 14.71
C SER A 453 30.95 -12.40 14.87
N ARG A 454 31.52 -11.81 13.89
CA ARG A 454 31.04 -10.48 13.56
C ARG A 454 29.53 -10.67 13.35
N GLN A 455 28.72 -10.30 14.35
CA GLN A 455 27.33 -9.96 14.06
C GLN A 455 27.36 -9.29 12.70
N ALA A 456 26.52 -9.70 11.78
CA ALA A 456 26.43 -9.02 10.50
C ALA A 456 26.23 -7.54 10.81
N LYS A 457 27.32 -6.84 11.04
CA LYS A 457 27.36 -5.40 10.92
C LYS A 457 26.78 -5.18 9.56
N SER A 458 25.91 -4.22 9.48
CA SER A 458 25.19 -3.93 8.28
C SER A 458 26.09 -4.23 7.08
N ILE A 459 25.64 -5.02 6.14
CA ILE A 459 26.38 -5.27 4.88
C ILE A 459 26.83 -3.93 4.29
N ASP A 460 26.11 -2.86 4.58
CA ASP A 460 26.47 -1.49 4.22
C ASP A 460 27.82 -1.02 4.78
N GLU A 461 28.27 -1.56 5.91
CA GLU A 461 29.62 -1.29 6.43
C GLU A 461 30.71 -2.18 5.79
N GLU A 462 30.34 -3.29 5.20
CA GLU A 462 31.27 -4.21 4.53
C GLU A 462 31.33 -3.99 3.00
N LEU A 463 30.37 -3.27 2.44
CA LEU A 463 30.34 -2.92 1.03
C LEU A 463 30.98 -1.54 0.83
N PRO A 464 32.09 -1.43 0.11
CA PRO A 464 32.68 -0.14 -0.16
C PRO A 464 31.74 0.71 -1.02
N ASN A 465 31.34 1.85 -0.47
CA ASN A 465 30.75 3.00 -1.13
C ASN A 465 29.85 2.78 -2.36
N GLY A 466 28.52 2.96 -2.15
CA GLY A 466 27.61 3.36 -3.19
C GLY A 466 27.13 2.23 -4.12
N ASP A 467 26.39 2.62 -5.09
CA ASP A 467 25.57 1.77 -5.96
C ASP A 467 26.28 0.63 -6.68
N GLY A 468 27.59 0.70 -6.86
CA GLY A 468 28.38 -0.36 -7.49
C GLY A 468 28.48 -1.66 -6.67
N ALA A 469 28.34 -1.54 -5.35
CA ALA A 469 28.44 -2.69 -4.44
C ALA A 469 27.18 -3.56 -4.45
N LEU A 470 26.02 -3.02 -4.81
CA LEU A 470 24.78 -3.78 -4.93
C LEU A 470 24.81 -4.80 -6.07
N ASN A 471 25.67 -4.58 -7.06
CA ASN A 471 25.81 -5.47 -8.20
C ASN A 471 26.80 -6.61 -7.96
N ASN A 472 27.57 -6.59 -6.87
CA ASN A 472 28.55 -7.61 -6.59
C ASN A 472 28.84 -7.74 -5.08
N PRO A 473 27.98 -8.41 -4.31
CA PRO A 473 28.14 -8.56 -2.86
C PRO A 473 29.24 -9.58 -2.53
N LYS A 474 30.41 -9.43 -3.12
CA LYS A 474 31.51 -10.36 -2.93
C LYS A 474 32.59 -9.73 -2.04
N LYS A 475 32.77 -10.30 -0.86
CA LYS A 475 34.03 -10.19 -0.16
C LYS A 475 34.93 -11.31 -0.69
N ASN A 476 36.05 -10.97 -1.29
CA ASN A 476 37.00 -11.95 -1.86
C ASN A 476 36.43 -12.88 -2.96
N GLY A 477 35.45 -12.43 -3.72
CA GLY A 477 34.89 -13.22 -4.82
C GLY A 477 33.81 -14.21 -4.43
N GLU A 478 33.44 -14.34 -3.16
CA GLU A 478 32.47 -15.30 -2.66
C GLU A 478 31.36 -14.64 -1.85
N SER A 479 30.10 -14.95 -2.15
CA SER A 479 28.94 -14.51 -1.36
C SER A 479 28.62 -15.57 -0.30
N VAL A 480 29.26 -15.49 0.85
CA VAL A 480 29.05 -16.45 1.95
C VAL A 480 28.17 -15.82 3.02
N THR A 481 27.06 -16.48 3.33
CA THR A 481 26.23 -16.14 4.48
C THR A 481 26.80 -16.81 5.72
N THR A 482 27.10 -16.00 6.76
CA THR A 482 27.57 -16.52 8.05
C THR A 482 26.47 -16.48 9.08
N LEU A 483 26.13 -17.62 9.67
CA LEU A 483 25.20 -17.76 10.78
C LEU A 483 25.96 -18.27 12.01
N THR A 484 25.55 -17.84 13.21
CA THR A 484 26.17 -18.36 14.44
C THR A 484 25.40 -19.58 14.95
N ASN A 485 26.08 -20.45 15.66
CA ASN A 485 25.42 -21.58 16.32
C ASN A 485 24.37 -21.12 17.34
N LYS A 486 24.57 -19.97 17.99
CA LYS A 486 23.57 -19.37 18.88
C LYS A 486 22.33 -18.94 18.10
N THR A 487 22.51 -18.29 16.97
CA THR A 487 21.41 -17.91 16.07
C THR A 487 20.57 -19.14 15.67
N ILE A 488 21.23 -20.20 15.24
CA ILE A 488 20.53 -21.47 14.89
C ILE A 488 19.78 -22.05 16.10
N SER A 489 20.38 -22.05 17.27
CA SER A 489 19.73 -22.54 18.49
C SER A 489 18.53 -21.69 18.89
N GLU A 490 18.60 -20.38 18.76
CA GLU A 490 17.46 -19.49 19.00
C GLU A 490 16.36 -19.68 17.94
N PHE A 491 16.73 -19.91 16.70
CA PHE A 491 15.76 -20.21 15.64
C PHE A 491 14.97 -21.49 15.95
N LEU A 492 15.65 -22.55 16.41
CA LEU A 492 15.02 -23.80 16.76
C LEU A 492 14.09 -23.72 17.96
N LYS A 493 14.20 -22.68 18.79
CA LYS A 493 13.23 -22.44 19.87
C LYS A 493 11.90 -21.87 19.36
N ASN A 494 11.89 -21.10 18.29
CA ASN A 494 10.74 -20.37 17.79
C ASN A 494 10.13 -20.98 16.53
N ALA A 495 10.82 -21.91 15.88
CA ALA A 495 10.38 -22.61 14.69
C ALA A 495 10.41 -24.12 14.94
N LYS A 496 9.40 -24.86 14.44
CA LYS A 496 9.38 -26.32 14.52
C LYS A 496 10.43 -26.94 13.60
N SER A 497 10.53 -26.44 12.40
CA SER A 497 11.48 -26.90 11.41
C SER A 497 12.25 -25.74 10.80
N VAL A 498 13.56 -25.84 10.80
CA VAL A 498 14.45 -24.92 10.08
C VAL A 498 15.06 -25.67 8.91
N ASN A 499 14.89 -25.12 7.72
CA ASN A 499 15.46 -25.66 6.49
C ASN A 499 16.47 -24.64 5.94
N ILE A 500 17.73 -25.02 5.96
CA ILE A 500 18.81 -24.25 5.34
C ILE A 500 19.13 -24.93 4.01
N THR A 501 18.78 -24.29 2.91
CA THR A 501 19.01 -24.76 1.56
C THR A 501 20.03 -23.84 0.90
N ALA A 502 21.22 -24.36 0.59
CA ALA A 502 22.24 -23.60 -0.11
C ALA A 502 22.35 -24.07 -1.57
N LYS A 503 22.56 -23.13 -2.48
CA LYS A 503 22.80 -23.46 -3.89
C LYS A 503 24.09 -24.28 -4.05
N ARG A 504 25.12 -23.90 -3.30
CA ARG A 504 26.45 -24.50 -3.42
C ARG A 504 26.83 -25.25 -2.15
N LYS A 505 27.28 -24.57 -1.09
CA LYS A 505 27.95 -25.21 0.05
C LYS A 505 27.38 -24.79 1.40
N ILE A 506 27.23 -25.78 2.29
CA ILE A 506 26.96 -25.58 3.70
C ILE A 506 28.17 -26.08 4.51
N THR A 507 28.76 -25.21 5.32
CA THR A 507 29.89 -25.55 6.20
C THR A 507 29.48 -25.36 7.65
N VAL A 508 29.62 -26.39 8.48
CA VAL A 508 29.32 -26.34 9.90
C VAL A 508 30.65 -26.38 10.66
N ASN A 509 31.10 -25.22 11.17
CA ASN A 509 32.34 -25.06 11.92
C ASN A 509 32.12 -24.88 13.43
N SER A 510 30.92 -25.02 13.90
CA SER A 510 30.58 -24.91 15.31
C SER A 510 29.49 -25.91 15.68
N SER A 511 29.51 -26.36 16.91
CA SER A 511 28.52 -27.33 17.40
C SER A 511 27.09 -26.77 17.34
N ILE A 512 26.15 -27.60 16.95
CA ILE A 512 24.72 -27.30 16.91
C ILE A 512 23.99 -28.26 17.81
N ASN A 513 23.08 -27.76 18.64
CA ASN A 513 22.18 -28.57 19.44
C ASN A 513 20.75 -28.42 18.93
N ILE A 514 20.16 -29.53 18.51
CA ILE A 514 18.76 -29.60 18.11
C ILE A 514 17.94 -30.03 19.32
N GLY A 515 17.00 -29.21 19.74
CA GLY A 515 16.10 -29.52 20.85
C GLY A 515 15.18 -30.71 20.56
N ALA A 516 14.46 -31.14 21.61
CA ALA A 516 13.65 -32.38 21.58
C ALA A 516 12.56 -32.42 20.50
N ASN A 517 12.00 -31.27 20.15
CA ASN A 517 10.81 -31.18 19.29
C ASN A 517 11.03 -30.38 17.99
N SER A 518 12.28 -30.16 17.64
CA SER A 518 12.63 -29.35 16.47
C SER A 518 13.31 -30.18 15.40
N ASN A 519 13.26 -29.73 14.16
CA ASN A 519 13.92 -30.38 13.03
C ASN A 519 14.88 -29.39 12.35
N LEU A 520 16.08 -29.86 12.03
CA LEU A 520 17.04 -29.12 11.23
C LEU A 520 17.29 -29.88 9.94
N THR A 521 17.13 -29.19 8.82
CA THR A 521 17.50 -29.71 7.50
C THR A 521 18.63 -28.86 6.92
N LEU A 522 19.71 -29.51 6.53
CA LEU A 522 20.83 -28.93 5.82
C LEU A 522 20.85 -29.53 4.41
N TRP A 523 20.47 -28.71 3.42
CA TRP A 523 20.32 -29.14 2.03
C TRP A 523 21.26 -28.35 1.13
N SER A 524 22.20 -29.01 0.49
CA SER A 524 23.02 -28.43 -0.57
C SER A 524 22.53 -28.93 -1.93
N GLU A 525 22.30 -27.99 -2.86
CA GLU A 525 21.98 -28.33 -4.25
C GLU A 525 23.22 -28.81 -5.04
N GLY A 526 24.42 -28.68 -4.46
CA GLY A 526 25.66 -29.21 -5.02
C GLY A 526 26.26 -28.44 -6.20
N GLN A 527 25.75 -27.22 -6.47
CA GLN A 527 26.30 -26.41 -7.57
C GLN A 527 27.79 -26.11 -7.35
N SER A 528 28.57 -26.13 -8.44
CA SER A 528 29.99 -25.79 -8.44
C SER A 528 30.84 -26.58 -7.42
N ASN A 529 30.64 -27.86 -7.34
CA ASN A 529 31.30 -28.77 -6.38
C ASN A 529 31.03 -28.38 -4.90
N GLY A 530 29.81 -27.92 -4.62
CA GLY A 530 29.33 -27.65 -3.28
C GLY A 530 29.16 -28.94 -2.47
N GLY A 531 28.28 -28.86 -1.48
CA GLY A 531 27.96 -29.97 -0.61
C GLY A 531 27.80 -29.53 0.82
N VAL A 532 27.72 -30.49 1.73
CA VAL A 532 27.62 -30.25 3.16
C VAL A 532 28.89 -30.73 3.84
N GLU A 533 29.61 -29.83 4.51
CA GLU A 533 30.82 -30.11 5.27
C GLU A 533 30.57 -29.86 6.74
N ILE A 534 30.73 -30.87 7.57
CA ILE A 534 30.48 -30.81 9.02
C ILE A 534 31.80 -31.01 9.74
N ASN A 535 32.29 -29.93 10.35
CA ASN A 535 33.57 -29.89 11.05
C ASN A 535 33.43 -29.86 12.58
N ASP A 536 32.24 -29.87 13.09
CA ASP A 536 31.95 -29.92 14.52
C ASP A 536 30.66 -30.70 14.80
N ASP A 537 30.37 -31.00 16.06
CA ASP A 537 29.30 -31.89 16.46
C ASP A 537 27.91 -31.30 16.22
N ILE A 538 27.00 -32.12 15.72
CA ILE A 538 25.57 -31.83 15.73
C ILE A 538 24.89 -32.84 16.66
N THR A 539 24.31 -32.33 17.73
CA THR A 539 23.66 -33.15 18.77
C THR A 539 22.15 -32.90 18.79
N SER A 540 21.39 -33.91 19.17
CA SER A 540 19.94 -33.80 19.31
C SER A 540 19.48 -34.47 20.59
N THR A 541 18.54 -33.83 21.30
CA THR A 541 17.86 -34.40 22.46
C THR A 541 16.53 -35.07 22.13
N GLY A 542 16.25 -35.26 20.84
CA GLY A 542 15.02 -35.90 20.36
C GLY A 542 14.49 -35.34 19.04
N GLY A 543 14.97 -34.19 18.61
CA GLY A 543 14.66 -33.63 17.29
C GLY A 543 15.37 -34.35 16.15
N ASN A 544 14.98 -34.06 14.93
CA ASN A 544 15.51 -34.71 13.74
C ASN A 544 16.54 -33.84 13.02
N LEU A 545 17.54 -34.50 12.47
CA LEU A 545 18.52 -33.91 11.56
C LEU A 545 18.39 -34.56 10.20
N THR A 546 18.22 -33.77 9.16
CA THR A 546 18.27 -34.23 7.76
C THR A 546 19.39 -33.51 7.05
N ILE A 547 20.27 -34.28 6.40
CA ILE A 547 21.36 -33.76 5.59
C ILE A 547 21.23 -34.31 4.17
N TYR A 548 21.19 -33.39 3.22
CA TYR A 548 21.22 -33.76 1.80
C TYR A 548 22.33 -33.00 1.09
N SER A 549 23.12 -33.71 0.30
CA SER A 549 24.17 -33.13 -0.50
C SER A 549 24.00 -33.59 -1.94
N GLY A 550 23.60 -32.66 -2.83
CA GLY A 550 23.59 -32.88 -4.25
C GLY A 550 25.03 -33.04 -4.76
N GLY A 551 25.26 -34.00 -5.61
CA GLY A 551 26.56 -34.30 -6.22
C GLY A 551 26.69 -33.77 -7.64
#